data_937e12497096a3a0de0d9a633879f9aa
#
_entry.id   937e12497096a3a0de0d9a633879f9aa
#
_cell.length_a   1.000
_cell.length_b   1.000
_cell.length_c   1.000
_cell.angle_alpha   90.00
_cell.angle_beta   90.00
_cell.angle_gamma   90.00
#
_symmetry.space_group_name_H-M   'P 1'
#
loop_
_entity.id
_entity.type
_entity.pdbx_description
1 polymer ?
#
loop_
_entity_poly.entity_id
_entity_poly.type
_entity_poly.pdbx_seq_one_letter_code
_entity_poly.pdbx_strand_id
1 'polypeptide(L)'
;NGKRSALVDGEKLIDFDLEFGGTSFQKGSIHKGKITKIEASLEAIFVEMGSSRHGFLPFKELNADYFDQSKTGADRFKIKEGDDIVIQIEKEERANKGAALSTYISLASRYVVLMVNHPSGGGISRRIHGDEREKVKELMDSLKVPENMSVIIRTAGIDKEKEQLNWDLEYLKK
;
A
#
# COMPACT_ATOMS: atom_id res chain seq x y z
N ASN A 1 18.03 19.29 2.80
CA ASN A 1 19.07 18.61 2.04
C ASN A 1 18.45 17.36 1.41
N GLY A 2 18.27 17.41 0.08
CA GLY A 2 17.78 16.26 -0.68
C GLY A 2 18.96 15.55 -1.38
N LYS A 3 18.82 14.24 -1.57
CA LYS A 3 19.75 13.44 -2.35
C LYS A 3 19.18 13.30 -3.76
N ARG A 4 20.05 13.46 -4.76
CA ARG A 4 19.68 13.32 -6.17
C ARG A 4 20.48 12.17 -6.73
N SER A 5 19.81 11.22 -7.34
CA SER A 5 20.42 10.06 -8.01
C SER A 5 20.03 10.11 -9.48
N ALA A 6 20.99 9.97 -10.37
CA ALA A 6 20.77 9.93 -11.80
C ALA A 6 21.47 8.69 -12.39
N LEU A 7 20.75 7.89 -13.13
CA LEU A 7 21.30 6.83 -13.97
C LEU A 7 21.49 7.36 -15.38
N VAL A 8 22.72 7.34 -15.86
CA VAL A 8 23.08 7.85 -17.19
C VAL A 8 23.78 6.79 -18.02
N ASP A 9 23.55 6.83 -19.33
CA ASP A 9 24.28 6.07 -20.35
C ASP A 9 24.98 7.08 -21.27
N GLY A 10 26.28 7.28 -21.02
CA GLY A 10 27.01 8.39 -21.61
C GLY A 10 26.44 9.75 -21.19
N GLU A 11 25.97 10.53 -22.15
CA GLU A 11 25.31 11.84 -21.93
C GLU A 11 23.78 11.75 -21.80
N LYS A 12 23.20 10.56 -21.99
CA LYS A 12 21.75 10.34 -21.94
C LYS A 12 21.28 9.97 -20.55
N LEU A 13 20.37 10.77 -20.00
CA LEU A 13 19.67 10.46 -18.75
C LEU A 13 18.70 9.31 -19.00
N ILE A 14 18.88 8.18 -18.26
CA ILE A 14 18.03 6.99 -18.32
C ILE A 14 16.96 7.04 -17.24
N ASP A 15 17.37 7.42 -16.01
CA ASP A 15 16.49 7.49 -14.85
C ASP A 15 16.97 8.56 -13.89
N PHE A 16 16.03 9.15 -13.13
CA PHE A 16 16.32 10.20 -12.18
C PHE A 16 15.45 10.06 -10.94
N ASP A 17 16.08 10.02 -9.78
CA ASP A 17 15.41 9.95 -8.50
C ASP A 17 15.79 11.11 -7.58
N LEU A 18 14.80 11.62 -6.87
CA LEU A 18 14.93 12.72 -5.91
C LEU A 18 14.48 12.24 -4.53
N GLU A 19 15.43 12.07 -3.64
CA GLU A 19 15.17 11.73 -2.25
C GLU A 19 15.29 13.01 -1.39
N PHE A 20 14.17 13.45 -0.82
CA PHE A 20 14.17 14.55 0.13
C PHE A 20 14.41 14.02 1.53
N GLY A 21 15.53 14.40 2.14
CA GLY A 21 15.83 14.05 3.53
C GLY A 21 14.85 14.77 4.48
N GLY A 22 14.00 13.99 5.14
CA GLY A 22 13.00 14.41 6.10
C GLY A 22 11.91 13.35 6.23
N THR A 23 11.03 13.48 7.19
CA THR A 23 9.80 12.67 7.28
C THR A 23 8.91 13.03 6.10
N SER A 24 9.08 12.30 5.00
CA SER A 24 8.32 12.54 3.77
C SER A 24 7.03 11.75 3.85
N PHE A 25 5.90 12.46 3.97
CA PHE A 25 4.56 11.89 3.88
C PHE A 25 4.17 11.66 2.41
N GLN A 26 5.02 10.89 1.71
CA GLN A 26 4.83 10.58 0.30
C GLN A 26 3.87 9.39 0.12
N LYS A 27 3.25 9.33 -1.05
CA LYS A 27 2.44 8.20 -1.45
C LYS A 27 3.21 6.89 -1.30
N GLY A 28 2.58 5.91 -0.65
CA GLY A 28 3.15 4.59 -0.38
C GLY A 28 3.97 4.51 0.90
N SER A 29 4.35 5.63 1.54
CA SER A 29 5.04 5.60 2.83
C SER A 29 4.12 5.11 3.95
N ILE A 30 4.70 4.37 4.90
CA ILE A 30 3.99 3.76 6.03
C ILE A 30 4.35 4.52 7.30
N HIS A 31 3.35 4.86 8.07
CA HIS A 31 3.50 5.65 9.30
C HIS A 31 2.69 5.05 10.43
N LYS A 32 3.16 5.31 11.65
CA LYS A 32 2.37 5.15 12.85
C LYS A 32 1.70 6.48 13.15
N GLY A 33 0.37 6.48 13.23
CA GLY A 33 -0.40 7.65 13.59
C GLY A 33 -1.23 7.42 14.84
N LYS A 34 -1.83 8.48 15.36
CA LYS A 34 -2.75 8.47 16.49
C LYS A 34 -4.15 8.87 16.03
N ILE A 35 -5.16 8.07 16.37
CA ILE A 35 -6.56 8.38 16.07
C ILE A 35 -6.98 9.60 16.91
N THR A 36 -7.36 10.69 16.24
CA THR A 36 -7.81 11.91 16.90
C THR A 36 -9.31 12.03 16.95
N LYS A 37 -10.00 11.51 15.92
CA LYS A 37 -11.47 11.53 15.86
C LYS A 37 -11.99 10.41 14.98
N ILE A 38 -13.11 9.79 15.42
CA ILE A 38 -13.91 8.86 14.61
C ILE A 38 -15.21 9.57 14.26
N GLU A 39 -15.40 9.91 12.99
CA GLU A 39 -16.53 10.72 12.51
C GLU A 39 -17.47 9.84 11.67
N ALA A 40 -18.54 9.36 12.30
CA ALA A 40 -19.50 8.46 11.65
C ALA A 40 -20.23 9.11 10.48
N SER A 41 -20.52 10.41 10.55
CA SER A 41 -21.21 11.15 9.49
C SER A 41 -20.42 11.27 8.19
N LEU A 42 -19.09 11.21 8.29
CA LEU A 42 -18.16 11.22 7.16
C LEU A 42 -17.67 9.82 6.79
N GLU A 43 -18.08 8.79 7.52
CA GLU A 43 -17.56 7.43 7.42
C GLU A 43 -16.04 7.39 7.39
N ALA A 44 -15.40 8.14 8.30
CA ALA A 44 -13.95 8.32 8.30
C ALA A 44 -13.37 8.51 9.70
N ILE A 45 -12.07 8.26 9.79
CA ILE A 45 -11.22 8.48 10.95
C ILE A 45 -10.19 9.55 10.59
N PHE A 46 -9.97 10.48 11.51
CA PHE A 46 -8.89 11.44 11.43
C PHE A 46 -7.69 10.96 12.24
N VAL A 47 -6.51 10.97 11.60
CA VAL A 47 -5.27 10.44 12.17
C VAL A 47 -4.21 11.52 12.19
N GLU A 48 -3.66 11.79 13.36
CA GLU A 48 -2.48 12.63 13.54
C GLU A 48 -1.23 11.77 13.33
N MET A 49 -0.32 12.21 12.46
CA MET A 49 0.90 11.48 12.09
C MET A 49 2.14 12.38 12.01
N GLY A 50 2.06 13.62 12.53
CA GLY A 50 3.14 14.60 12.50
C GLY A 50 3.22 15.43 11.21
N SER A 51 2.24 15.27 10.31
CA SER A 51 2.06 16.13 9.13
C SER A 51 1.38 17.45 9.51
N SER A 52 1.31 18.41 8.57
CA SER A 52 0.68 19.72 8.84
C SER A 52 -0.82 19.61 9.09
N ARG A 53 -1.45 18.55 8.61
CA ARG A 53 -2.89 18.25 8.74
C ARG A 53 -3.11 16.82 9.13
N HIS A 54 -4.22 16.56 9.83
CA HIS A 54 -4.63 15.18 10.10
C HIS A 54 -4.92 14.44 8.80
N GLY A 55 -4.47 13.21 8.72
CA GLY A 55 -4.78 12.31 7.63
C GLY A 55 -6.24 11.84 7.70
N PHE A 56 -6.81 11.54 6.55
CA PHE A 56 -8.19 11.09 6.37
C PHE A 56 -8.20 9.60 6.01
N LEU A 57 -8.74 8.78 6.90
CA LEU A 57 -8.86 7.33 6.77
C LEU A 57 -10.33 6.93 6.62
N PRO A 58 -10.83 6.66 5.40
CA PRO A 58 -12.21 6.20 5.22
C PRO A 58 -12.44 4.83 5.87
N PHE A 59 -13.65 4.56 6.38
CA PHE A 59 -13.99 3.26 6.97
C PHE A 59 -13.77 2.08 6.02
N LYS A 60 -13.98 2.28 4.72
CA LYS A 60 -13.71 1.26 3.69
C LYS A 60 -12.23 0.90 3.52
N GLU A 61 -11.34 1.77 3.99
CA GLU A 61 -9.89 1.58 3.99
C GLU A 61 -9.36 1.00 5.32
N LEU A 62 -10.27 0.72 6.26
CA LEU A 62 -9.97 -0.04 7.46
C LEU A 62 -10.01 -1.54 7.16
N ASN A 63 -8.96 -2.23 7.48
CA ASN A 63 -8.87 -3.68 7.38
C ASN A 63 -9.82 -4.35 8.39
N ALA A 64 -10.22 -5.58 8.10
CA ALA A 64 -11.20 -6.34 8.88
C ALA A 64 -10.80 -6.55 10.35
N ASP A 65 -9.51 -6.52 10.69
CA ASP A 65 -9.02 -6.71 12.05
C ASP A 65 -9.45 -5.60 13.01
N TYR A 66 -9.78 -4.42 12.47
CA TYR A 66 -10.27 -3.28 13.23
C TYR A 66 -11.78 -3.28 13.47
N PHE A 67 -12.48 -4.33 12.99
CA PHE A 67 -13.92 -4.49 13.16
C PHE A 67 -14.27 -5.69 14.02
N ASP A 68 -15.30 -5.55 14.85
CA ASP A 68 -16.00 -6.66 15.48
C ASP A 68 -17.24 -6.98 14.64
N GLN A 69 -17.18 -8.09 13.89
CA GLN A 69 -18.25 -8.50 12.98
C GLN A 69 -19.55 -8.89 13.70
N SER A 70 -19.50 -9.14 15.02
CA SER A 70 -20.69 -9.45 15.84
C SER A 70 -21.47 -8.19 16.24
N LYS A 71 -20.92 -7.00 16.02
CA LYS A 71 -21.48 -5.72 16.46
C LYS A 71 -21.85 -4.82 15.29
N THR A 72 -22.74 -3.87 15.54
CA THR A 72 -23.22 -2.88 14.57
C THR A 72 -23.03 -1.46 15.08
N GLY A 73 -23.15 -0.48 14.19
CA GLY A 73 -23.02 0.93 14.57
C GLY A 73 -21.58 1.29 15.00
N ALA A 74 -21.47 2.17 15.97
CA ALA A 74 -20.20 2.64 16.51
C ALA A 74 -19.44 1.55 17.29
N ASP A 75 -20.16 0.64 17.93
CA ASP A 75 -19.57 -0.44 18.75
C ASP A 75 -18.86 -1.51 17.92
N ARG A 76 -19.01 -1.49 16.59
CA ARG A 76 -18.32 -2.41 15.69
C ARG A 76 -16.81 -2.14 15.58
N PHE A 77 -16.35 -0.94 15.95
CA PHE A 77 -14.92 -0.61 15.91
C PHE A 77 -14.21 -1.17 17.13
N LYS A 78 -13.12 -1.88 16.91
CA LYS A 78 -12.18 -2.33 17.95
C LYS A 78 -11.19 -1.25 18.36
N ILE A 79 -11.23 -0.10 17.69
CA ILE A 79 -10.37 1.06 17.91
C ILE A 79 -11.18 2.23 18.42
N LYS A 80 -10.52 3.12 19.15
CA LYS A 80 -11.07 4.33 19.74
C LYS A 80 -10.15 5.54 19.54
N GLU A 81 -10.67 6.70 19.81
CA GLU A 81 -9.87 7.93 19.85
C GLU A 81 -8.75 7.81 20.87
N GLY A 82 -7.55 8.21 20.49
CA GLY A 82 -6.31 8.07 21.25
C GLY A 82 -5.50 6.82 20.97
N ASP A 83 -6.04 5.83 20.27
CA ASP A 83 -5.31 4.62 19.90
C ASP A 83 -4.29 4.91 18.79
N ASP A 84 -3.21 4.13 18.82
CA ASP A 84 -2.22 4.12 17.74
C ASP A 84 -2.68 3.23 16.59
N ILE A 85 -2.40 3.65 15.37
CA ILE A 85 -2.76 2.92 14.15
C ILE A 85 -1.62 2.98 13.12
N VAL A 86 -1.37 1.87 12.45
CA VAL A 86 -0.44 1.81 11.30
C VAL A 86 -1.20 2.09 10.03
N ILE A 87 -0.70 3.05 9.26
CA ILE A 87 -1.35 3.52 8.03
C ILE A 87 -0.34 3.65 6.89
N GLN A 88 -0.84 3.51 5.67
CA GLN A 88 -0.11 3.83 4.45
C GLN A 88 -0.75 5.03 3.76
N ILE A 89 0.06 5.90 3.19
CA ILE A 89 -0.43 7.05 2.44
C ILE A 89 -0.83 6.62 1.04
N GLU A 90 -2.11 6.74 0.73
CA GLU A 90 -2.67 6.49 -0.60
C GLU A 90 -2.58 7.72 -1.52
N LYS A 91 -2.80 8.89 -0.92
CA LYS A 91 -2.68 10.19 -1.61
C LYS A 91 -2.07 11.20 -0.66
N GLU A 92 -1.10 11.91 -1.16
CA GLU A 92 -0.44 12.98 -0.41
C GLU A 92 -1.39 14.12 -0.06
N GLU A 93 -1.04 14.85 0.98
CA GLU A 93 -1.72 16.09 1.36
C GLU A 93 -1.72 17.07 0.18
N ARG A 94 -2.87 17.68 -0.09
CA ARG A 94 -3.03 18.66 -1.18
C ARG A 94 -3.88 19.83 -0.74
N ALA A 95 -3.40 21.04 -0.99
CA ALA A 95 -4.13 22.28 -0.72
C ALA A 95 -4.81 22.28 0.66
N ASN A 96 -6.12 22.10 0.69
CA ASN A 96 -6.94 22.13 1.91
C ASN A 96 -7.33 20.74 2.45
N LYS A 97 -6.76 19.65 1.87
CA LYS A 97 -7.10 18.27 2.26
C LYS A 97 -5.89 17.57 2.84
N GLY A 98 -6.03 16.96 4.02
CA GLY A 98 -5.03 16.05 4.57
C GLY A 98 -4.80 14.83 3.68
N ALA A 99 -3.72 14.10 3.94
CA ALA A 99 -3.39 12.88 3.20
C ALA A 99 -4.53 11.86 3.29
N ALA A 100 -4.81 11.15 2.19
CA ALA A 100 -5.71 10.01 2.22
C ALA A 100 -4.93 8.76 2.64
N LEU A 101 -5.48 8.04 3.60
CA LEU A 101 -4.84 6.93 4.28
C LEU A 101 -5.57 5.61 4.02
N SER A 102 -4.84 4.51 4.16
CA SER A 102 -5.36 3.15 4.20
C SER A 102 -4.65 2.34 5.29
N THR A 103 -5.33 1.38 5.89
CA THR A 103 -4.70 0.37 6.73
C THR A 103 -4.32 -0.88 5.94
N TYR A 104 -4.72 -0.97 4.69
CA TYR A 104 -4.24 -2.00 3.78
C TYR A 104 -2.83 -1.65 3.29
N ILE A 105 -1.86 -2.41 3.77
CA ILE A 105 -0.45 -2.16 3.48
C ILE A 105 -0.05 -2.89 2.19
N SER A 106 0.49 -2.14 1.23
CA SER A 106 1.03 -2.66 -0.02
C SER A 106 2.50 -2.32 -0.17
N LEU A 107 3.32 -3.33 -0.45
CA LEU A 107 4.75 -3.20 -0.68
C LEU A 107 5.04 -3.50 -2.15
N ALA A 108 5.54 -2.51 -2.88
CA ALA A 108 5.80 -2.63 -4.30
C ALA A 108 7.29 -2.88 -4.56
N SER A 109 7.58 -3.91 -5.35
CA SER A 109 8.89 -4.15 -5.94
C SER A 109 8.84 -3.99 -7.47
N ARG A 110 9.87 -4.49 -8.15
CA ARG A 110 9.97 -4.37 -9.60
C ARG A 110 8.87 -5.14 -10.33
N TYR A 111 8.60 -6.39 -9.92
CA TYR A 111 7.72 -7.32 -10.64
C TYR A 111 6.41 -7.59 -9.94
N VAL A 112 6.39 -7.49 -8.61
CA VAL A 112 5.20 -7.79 -7.80
C VAL A 112 4.84 -6.66 -6.84
N VAL A 113 3.59 -6.67 -6.40
CA VAL A 113 3.13 -5.89 -5.23
C VAL A 113 2.60 -6.89 -4.21
N LEU A 114 3.17 -6.89 -3.02
CA LEU A 114 2.70 -7.69 -1.89
C LEU A 114 1.70 -6.87 -1.08
N MET A 115 0.50 -7.42 -0.90
CA MET A 115 -0.56 -6.85 -0.04
C MET A 115 -0.55 -7.60 1.28
N VAL A 116 0.00 -6.97 2.33
CA VAL A 116 0.38 -7.64 3.58
C VAL A 116 -0.82 -8.13 4.40
N ASN A 117 -1.92 -7.38 4.39
CA ASN A 117 -3.09 -7.64 5.23
C ASN A 117 -4.41 -7.57 4.44
N HIS A 118 -4.37 -7.99 3.18
CA HIS A 118 -5.51 -7.98 2.28
C HIS A 118 -5.56 -9.29 1.45
N PRO A 119 -5.97 -10.41 2.03
CA PRO A 119 -5.91 -11.71 1.37
C PRO A 119 -6.72 -11.80 0.08
N SER A 120 -7.78 -11.01 -0.04
CA SER A 120 -8.62 -10.93 -1.25
C SER A 120 -8.20 -9.83 -2.24
N GLY A 121 -7.15 -9.07 -1.94
CA GLY A 121 -6.72 -7.92 -2.74
C GLY A 121 -5.82 -8.25 -3.93
N GLY A 122 -5.38 -9.50 -4.05
CA GLY A 122 -4.46 -9.97 -5.08
C GLY A 122 -5.07 -10.02 -6.48
N GLY A 123 -4.22 -10.22 -7.46
CA GLY A 123 -4.68 -10.38 -8.84
C GLY A 123 -3.61 -10.12 -9.88
N ILE A 124 -4.07 -9.94 -11.08
CA ILE A 124 -3.25 -9.65 -12.25
C ILE A 124 -3.55 -8.22 -12.69
N SER A 125 -2.50 -7.46 -13.06
CA SER A 125 -2.67 -6.11 -13.57
C SER A 125 -3.77 -6.05 -14.64
N ARG A 126 -4.63 -5.03 -14.54
CA ARG A 126 -5.72 -4.81 -15.52
C ARG A 126 -5.22 -4.49 -16.94
N ARG A 127 -3.93 -4.25 -17.10
CA ARG A 127 -3.28 -4.00 -18.39
C ARG A 127 -2.88 -5.29 -19.11
N ILE A 128 -2.98 -6.43 -18.44
CA ILE A 128 -2.62 -7.75 -18.98
C ILE A 128 -3.90 -8.42 -19.49
N HIS A 129 -3.93 -8.81 -20.75
CA HIS A 129 -5.10 -9.36 -21.43
C HIS A 129 -4.74 -10.63 -22.23
N GLY A 130 -5.76 -11.39 -22.68
CA GLY A 130 -5.59 -12.55 -23.54
C GLY A 130 -4.72 -13.66 -22.94
N ASP A 131 -3.95 -14.31 -23.81
CA ASP A 131 -3.09 -15.47 -23.48
C ASP A 131 -2.03 -15.14 -22.42
N GLU A 132 -1.54 -13.90 -22.42
CA GLU A 132 -0.60 -13.43 -21.40
C GLU A 132 -1.21 -13.48 -20.00
N ARG A 133 -2.51 -13.16 -19.90
CA ARG A 133 -3.21 -13.18 -18.62
C ARG A 133 -3.34 -14.59 -18.06
N GLU A 134 -3.57 -15.58 -18.91
CA GLU A 134 -3.66 -16.98 -18.51
C GLU A 134 -2.31 -17.50 -17.99
N LYS A 135 -1.22 -17.21 -18.71
CA LYS A 135 0.14 -17.56 -18.27
C LYS A 135 0.49 -16.93 -16.92
N VAL A 136 0.17 -15.64 -16.76
CA VAL A 136 0.44 -14.92 -15.49
C VAL A 136 -0.43 -15.48 -14.35
N LYS A 137 -1.63 -15.97 -14.64
CA LYS A 137 -2.48 -16.63 -13.64
C LYS A 137 -1.86 -17.92 -13.14
N GLU A 138 -1.38 -18.78 -14.02
CA GLU A 138 -0.66 -20.00 -13.66
C GLU A 138 0.60 -19.71 -12.83
N LEU A 139 1.35 -18.69 -13.22
CA LEU A 139 2.51 -18.23 -12.45
C LEU A 139 2.10 -17.76 -11.05
N MET A 140 1.05 -16.96 -10.94
CA MET A 140 0.55 -16.44 -9.66
C MET A 140 0.11 -17.58 -8.73
N ASP A 141 -0.62 -18.57 -9.24
CA ASP A 141 -1.07 -19.74 -8.48
C ASP A 141 0.11 -20.60 -8.00
N SER A 142 1.25 -20.49 -8.66
CA SER A 142 2.49 -21.19 -8.30
C SER A 142 3.35 -20.47 -7.24
N LEU A 143 3.03 -19.21 -6.93
CA LEU A 143 3.79 -18.42 -5.94
C LEU A 143 3.40 -18.82 -4.51
N LYS A 144 4.40 -18.83 -3.62
CA LYS A 144 4.20 -19.13 -2.19
C LYS A 144 3.80 -17.86 -1.42
N VAL A 145 2.52 -17.51 -1.50
CA VAL A 145 1.95 -16.36 -0.77
C VAL A 145 1.37 -16.82 0.56
N PRO A 146 1.66 -16.17 1.70
CA PRO A 146 1.02 -16.48 2.99
C PRO A 146 -0.49 -16.28 2.94
N GLU A 147 -1.25 -17.02 3.76
CA GLU A 147 -2.73 -17.01 3.76
C GLU A 147 -3.38 -15.65 4.01
N ASN A 148 -2.73 -14.81 4.83
CA ASN A 148 -3.22 -13.46 5.17
C ASN A 148 -2.74 -12.37 4.20
N MET A 149 -2.02 -12.75 3.13
CA MET A 149 -1.45 -11.85 2.14
C MET A 149 -1.98 -12.17 0.75
N SER A 150 -1.80 -11.25 -0.15
CA SER A 150 -2.05 -11.45 -1.58
C SER A 150 -1.00 -10.72 -2.43
N VAL A 151 -0.90 -11.10 -3.68
CA VAL A 151 0.11 -10.58 -4.60
C VAL A 151 -0.56 -10.08 -5.88
N ILE A 152 -0.06 -8.98 -6.41
CA ILE A 152 -0.39 -8.49 -7.74
C ILE A 152 0.86 -8.59 -8.60
N ILE A 153 0.79 -9.29 -9.73
CA ILE A 153 1.86 -9.29 -10.73
C ILE A 153 1.74 -8.03 -11.59
N ARG A 154 2.83 -7.27 -11.64
CA ARG A 154 2.93 -6.05 -12.44
C ARG A 154 3.20 -6.38 -13.91
N THR A 155 2.97 -5.42 -14.80
CA THR A 155 3.28 -5.58 -16.24
C THR A 155 4.75 -5.95 -16.51
N ALA A 156 5.68 -5.44 -15.70
CA ALA A 156 7.10 -5.79 -15.79
C ALA A 156 7.42 -7.25 -15.40
N GLY A 157 6.46 -7.96 -14.78
CA GLY A 157 6.60 -9.36 -14.37
C GLY A 157 6.03 -10.38 -15.36
N ILE A 158 5.43 -9.94 -16.50
CA ILE A 158 4.73 -10.83 -17.45
C ILE A 158 5.68 -11.90 -18.01
N ASP A 159 6.88 -11.47 -18.47
CA ASP A 159 7.85 -12.34 -19.13
C ASP A 159 8.92 -12.86 -18.17
N LYS A 160 8.59 -12.92 -16.86
CA LYS A 160 9.54 -13.35 -15.85
C LYS A 160 9.29 -14.79 -15.44
N GLU A 161 10.39 -15.50 -15.20
CA GLU A 161 10.35 -16.84 -14.67
C GLU A 161 9.86 -16.84 -13.21
N LYS A 162 9.25 -17.96 -12.80
CA LYS A 162 8.74 -18.15 -11.44
C LYS A 162 9.77 -17.82 -10.36
N GLU A 163 11.01 -18.20 -10.58
CA GLU A 163 12.15 -17.99 -9.67
C GLU A 163 12.39 -16.50 -9.45
N GLN A 164 12.30 -15.69 -10.49
CA GLN A 164 12.48 -14.23 -10.41
C GLN A 164 11.36 -13.57 -9.62
N LEU A 165 10.12 -14.01 -9.84
CA LEU A 165 8.95 -13.51 -9.09
C LEU A 165 9.01 -13.93 -7.61
N ASN A 166 9.40 -15.18 -7.32
CA ASN A 166 9.60 -15.65 -5.95
C ASN A 166 10.71 -14.89 -5.24
N TRP A 167 11.83 -14.63 -5.91
CA TRP A 167 12.93 -13.85 -5.32
C TRP A 167 12.47 -12.44 -4.96
N ASP A 168 11.72 -11.79 -5.85
CA ASP A 168 11.16 -10.46 -5.65
C ASP A 168 10.16 -10.44 -4.47
N LEU A 169 9.32 -11.48 -4.38
CA LEU A 169 8.38 -11.68 -3.27
C LEU A 169 9.09 -11.92 -1.93
N GLU A 170 10.11 -12.77 -1.90
CA GLU A 170 10.90 -13.03 -0.68
C GLU A 170 11.65 -11.78 -0.20
N TYR A 171 12.06 -10.90 -1.12
CA TYR A 171 12.63 -9.61 -0.76
C TYR A 171 11.63 -8.71 -0.03
N LEU A 172 10.36 -8.68 -0.46
CA LEU A 172 9.30 -7.89 0.17
C LEU A 172 8.85 -8.45 1.53
N LYS A 173 9.11 -9.72 1.81
CA LYS A 173 8.73 -10.38 3.07
C LYS A 173 9.75 -10.20 4.20
N LYS A 174 10.93 -9.65 3.91
CA LYS A 174 12.00 -9.33 4.88
C LYS A 174 11.74 -8.02 5.59
#